data_9a0d5de6dddb8283e97ef97ddaf1e4f4
#
_entry.id   9a0d5de6dddb8283e97ef97ddaf1e4f4
#
_cell.length_a   1.000
_cell.length_b   1.000
_cell.length_c   1.000
_cell.angle_alpha   90.00
_cell.angle_beta   90.00
_cell.angle_gamma   90.00
#
_symmetry.space_group_name_H-M   'P 1'
#
loop_
_entity.id
_entity.type
_entity.pdbx_description
1 polymer ?
#
loop_
_entity_poly.entity_id
_entity_poly.type
_entity_poly.pdbx_seq_one_letter_code
_entity_poly.pdbx_strand_id
1 'polypeptide(L)'
;LCEQIENLTKEWPVTYSGIPYQALHEYMPVHLTESDQKIQTEDIMRVRQLVWNFKYSNEKVTPQTHVYAMTRVADKLASLIINYFEKYTSQLTLFCLPASTKDTNYLRYYEFSQYLCKKTGLQNSFPHVLYDKDREPSHLGGERTMNYKLTTEYFSGKLIILFDDILTTGTSVAQTKELLEKAGARVVAAFFIAKTYKMQNE
;
A
#
# COMPACT_ATOMS: atom_id res chain seq x y z
N LEU A 1 20.60 -11.04 6.83
CA LEU A 1 19.49 -10.85 5.89
C LEU A 1 18.96 -9.41 5.95
N CYS A 2 18.60 -8.89 7.13
CA CYS A 2 18.04 -7.54 7.25
C CYS A 2 18.98 -6.48 6.69
N GLU A 3 20.24 -6.49 7.10
CA GLU A 3 21.27 -5.57 6.60
C GLU A 3 21.47 -5.69 5.07
N GLN A 4 21.39 -6.90 4.52
CA GLN A 4 21.49 -7.11 3.07
C GLN A 4 20.32 -6.43 2.34
N ILE A 5 19.10 -6.53 2.87
CA ILE A 5 17.90 -5.91 2.29
C ILE A 5 17.96 -4.37 2.43
N GLU A 6 18.41 -3.86 3.59
CA GLU A 6 18.60 -2.43 3.81
C GLU A 6 19.63 -1.83 2.83
N ASN A 7 20.67 -2.56 2.51
CA ASN A 7 21.64 -2.13 1.50
C ASN A 7 21.05 -2.04 0.09
N LEU A 8 20.06 -2.88 -0.26
CA LEU A 8 19.37 -2.80 -1.56
C LEU A 8 18.48 -1.55 -1.69
N THR A 9 18.00 -1.03 -0.58
CA THR A 9 17.05 0.10 -0.56
C THR A 9 17.65 1.41 -0.05
N LYS A 10 18.94 1.46 0.26
CA LYS A 10 19.62 2.60 0.89
C LYS A 10 19.53 3.92 0.10
N GLU A 11 19.44 3.83 -1.22
CA GLU A 11 19.34 5.00 -2.11
C GLU A 11 17.88 5.37 -2.42
N TRP A 12 16.91 4.64 -1.86
CA TRP A 12 15.52 4.95 -2.09
C TRP A 12 15.07 6.18 -1.28
N PRO A 13 14.10 6.95 -1.79
CA PRO A 13 13.45 7.95 -0.96
C PRO A 13 12.80 7.30 0.25
N VAL A 14 12.72 8.04 1.35
CA VAL A 14 12.11 7.54 2.59
C VAL A 14 10.78 8.22 2.87
N THR A 15 9.85 7.48 3.48
CA THR A 15 8.60 8.02 4.01
C THR A 15 8.87 8.92 5.22
N TYR A 16 7.86 9.62 5.71
CA TYR A 16 7.93 10.39 6.95
C TYR A 16 8.43 9.56 8.15
N SER A 17 8.09 8.27 8.20
CA SER A 17 8.55 7.34 9.25
C SER A 17 9.87 6.63 8.94
N GLY A 18 10.60 7.08 7.92
CA GLY A 18 11.92 6.56 7.57
C GLY A 18 11.92 5.21 6.82
N ILE A 19 10.79 4.78 6.25
CA ILE A 19 10.72 3.55 5.45
C ILE A 19 11.15 3.86 4.01
N PRO A 20 12.15 3.15 3.43
CA PRO A 20 12.47 3.24 2.01
C PRO A 20 11.26 2.86 1.15
N TYR A 21 10.97 3.62 0.08
CA TYR A 21 9.80 3.32 -0.73
C TYR A 21 10.01 3.54 -2.23
N GLN A 22 9.12 2.88 -3.01
CA GLN A 22 8.92 3.14 -4.43
C GLN A 22 7.44 3.43 -4.70
N ALA A 23 7.16 4.34 -5.63
CA ALA A 23 5.82 4.59 -6.15
C ALA A 23 5.83 4.40 -7.67
N LEU A 24 4.80 3.74 -8.22
CA LEU A 24 4.70 3.51 -9.66
C LEU A 24 4.42 4.79 -10.44
N HIS A 25 3.72 5.74 -9.80
CA HIS A 25 3.27 6.98 -10.43
C HIS A 25 3.27 8.15 -9.44
N GLU A 26 3.22 9.37 -9.98
CA GLU A 26 2.83 10.56 -9.23
C GLU A 26 1.30 10.75 -9.31
N TYR A 27 0.67 11.12 -8.19
CA TYR A 27 -0.76 11.37 -8.08
C TYR A 27 -1.04 12.84 -7.86
N MET A 28 -1.78 13.45 -8.78
CA MET A 28 -2.23 14.82 -8.64
C MET A 28 -3.70 14.84 -8.15
N PRO A 29 -3.97 15.33 -6.94
CA PRO A 29 -5.33 15.43 -6.40
C PRO A 29 -6.24 16.32 -7.26
N VAL A 30 -7.55 16.03 -7.25
CA VAL A 30 -8.54 16.77 -8.07
C VAL A 30 -8.55 18.25 -7.73
N HIS A 31 -8.53 18.60 -6.43
CA HIS A 31 -8.58 19.99 -5.97
C HIS A 31 -7.40 20.86 -6.43
N LEU A 32 -6.26 20.25 -6.77
CA LEU A 32 -5.11 20.99 -7.33
C LEU A 32 -5.25 21.30 -8.82
N THR A 33 -6.22 20.69 -9.50
CA THR A 33 -6.45 20.89 -10.94
C THR A 33 -7.74 21.64 -11.25
N GLU A 34 -8.63 21.84 -10.25
CA GLU A 34 -9.86 22.63 -10.42
C GLU A 34 -9.58 24.14 -10.58
N SER A 35 -8.52 24.63 -9.93
CA SER A 35 -8.06 26.02 -10.07
C SER A 35 -7.32 26.29 -11.39
N ASP A 36 -6.78 25.23 -12.02
CA ASP A 36 -5.99 25.31 -13.24
C ASP A 36 -6.45 24.25 -14.26
N GLN A 37 -7.54 24.52 -14.97
CA GLN A 37 -8.09 23.62 -16.00
C GLN A 37 -7.08 23.24 -17.12
N LYS A 38 -5.93 23.93 -17.18
CA LYS A 38 -4.86 23.67 -18.15
C LYS A 38 -3.94 22.50 -17.78
N ILE A 39 -3.98 22.00 -16.54
CA ILE A 39 -3.03 20.97 -16.05
C ILE A 39 -3.61 19.54 -16.12
N GLN A 40 -4.84 19.36 -16.58
CA GLN A 40 -5.40 18.00 -16.75
C GLN A 40 -4.81 17.33 -17.99
N THR A 41 -3.61 16.77 -17.84
CA THR A 41 -3.03 15.94 -18.89
C THR A 41 -3.69 14.56 -18.90
N GLU A 42 -3.64 13.89 -20.05
CA GLU A 42 -4.16 12.53 -20.20
C GLU A 42 -3.52 11.55 -19.20
N ASP A 43 -2.24 11.74 -18.90
CA ASP A 43 -1.50 10.90 -17.94
C ASP A 43 -1.99 11.07 -16.50
N ILE A 44 -2.31 12.30 -16.09
CA ILE A 44 -2.91 12.56 -14.76
C ILE A 44 -4.25 11.83 -14.63
N MET A 45 -5.09 11.92 -15.65
CA MET A 45 -6.39 11.24 -15.65
C MET A 45 -6.24 9.72 -15.64
N ARG A 46 -5.29 9.16 -16.37
CA ARG A 46 -4.99 7.72 -16.37
C ARG A 46 -4.55 7.22 -14.98
N VAL A 47 -3.68 7.95 -14.30
CA VAL A 47 -3.23 7.58 -12.95
C VAL A 47 -4.38 7.64 -11.96
N ARG A 48 -5.21 8.70 -11.99
CA ARG A 48 -6.42 8.80 -11.15
C ARG A 48 -7.37 7.63 -11.39
N GLN A 49 -7.67 7.33 -12.64
CA GLN A 49 -8.56 6.24 -13.00
C GLN A 49 -8.00 4.88 -12.56
N LEU A 50 -6.68 4.66 -12.69
CA LEU A 50 -6.03 3.45 -12.21
C LEU A 50 -6.22 3.28 -10.70
N VAL A 51 -5.98 4.34 -9.93
CA VAL A 51 -6.14 4.32 -8.47
C VAL A 51 -7.60 4.10 -8.08
N TRP A 52 -8.56 4.79 -8.72
CA TRP A 52 -9.99 4.63 -8.42
C TRP A 52 -10.48 3.22 -8.73
N ASN A 53 -10.09 2.67 -9.87
CA ASN A 53 -10.43 1.30 -10.26
C ASN A 53 -9.82 0.28 -9.29
N PHE A 54 -8.56 0.48 -8.87
CA PHE A 54 -7.92 -0.38 -7.88
C PHE A 54 -8.62 -0.31 -6.52
N LYS A 55 -8.96 0.89 -6.05
CA LYS A 55 -9.66 1.09 -4.76
C LYS A 55 -11.07 0.52 -4.72
N TYR A 56 -11.68 0.26 -5.87
CA TYR A 56 -13.11 -0.07 -5.99
C TYR A 56 -13.99 0.99 -5.31
N SER A 57 -13.67 2.27 -5.52
CA SER A 57 -14.08 3.36 -4.63
C SER A 57 -15.38 4.09 -5.02
N ASN A 58 -16.00 3.72 -6.14
CA ASN A 58 -17.26 4.34 -6.56
C ASN A 58 -18.08 3.41 -7.45
N GLU A 59 -19.38 3.73 -7.63
CA GLU A 59 -20.35 2.95 -8.40
C GLU A 59 -20.00 2.81 -9.90
N LYS A 60 -19.09 3.63 -10.42
CA LYS A 60 -18.65 3.56 -11.82
C LYS A 60 -17.57 2.50 -12.04
N VAL A 61 -16.98 1.98 -10.97
CA VAL A 61 -15.98 0.92 -11.06
C VAL A 61 -16.69 -0.43 -11.18
N THR A 62 -16.52 -1.07 -12.32
CA THR A 62 -17.04 -2.42 -12.53
C THR A 62 -16.07 -3.49 -12.03
N PRO A 63 -16.52 -4.73 -11.74
CA PRO A 63 -15.61 -5.82 -11.39
C PRO A 63 -14.50 -6.01 -12.43
N GLN A 64 -14.80 -5.88 -13.72
CA GLN A 64 -13.82 -6.03 -14.80
C GLN A 64 -12.75 -4.94 -14.77
N THR A 65 -13.14 -3.67 -14.56
CA THR A 65 -12.18 -2.57 -14.49
C THR A 65 -11.33 -2.64 -13.22
N HIS A 66 -11.90 -3.13 -12.12
CA HIS A 66 -11.14 -3.41 -10.90
C HIS A 66 -10.10 -4.50 -11.11
N VAL A 67 -10.50 -5.67 -11.64
CA VAL A 67 -9.58 -6.79 -11.92
C VAL A 67 -8.46 -6.36 -12.87
N TYR A 68 -8.79 -5.60 -13.92
CA TYR A 68 -7.78 -5.06 -14.83
C TYR A 68 -6.76 -4.16 -14.12
N ALA A 69 -7.25 -3.22 -13.29
CA ALA A 69 -6.38 -2.32 -12.53
C ALA A 69 -5.51 -3.09 -11.53
N MET A 70 -6.12 -4.02 -10.79
CA MET A 70 -5.45 -4.88 -9.82
C MET A 70 -4.32 -5.69 -10.48
N THR A 71 -4.60 -6.37 -11.58
CA THR A 71 -3.62 -7.18 -12.31
C THR A 71 -2.48 -6.31 -12.84
N ARG A 72 -2.80 -5.16 -13.44
CA ARG A 72 -1.79 -4.24 -13.98
C ARG A 72 -0.86 -3.69 -12.90
N VAL A 73 -1.40 -3.33 -11.73
CA VAL A 73 -0.61 -2.87 -10.58
C VAL A 73 0.27 -4.02 -10.07
N ALA A 74 -0.31 -5.20 -9.87
CA ALA A 74 0.43 -6.35 -9.36
C ALA A 74 1.55 -6.80 -10.30
N ASP A 75 1.35 -6.77 -11.62
CA ASP A 75 2.39 -7.11 -12.59
C ASP A 75 3.59 -6.14 -12.55
N LYS A 76 3.31 -4.84 -12.48
CA LYS A 76 4.36 -3.84 -12.34
C LYS A 76 5.12 -3.98 -11.03
N LEU A 77 4.40 -4.17 -9.92
CA LEU A 77 5.02 -4.37 -8.60
C LEU A 77 5.82 -5.66 -8.54
N ALA A 78 5.31 -6.75 -9.13
CA ALA A 78 6.04 -8.02 -9.18
C ALA A 78 7.40 -7.86 -9.88
N SER A 79 7.42 -7.16 -11.02
CA SER A 79 8.66 -6.88 -11.73
C SER A 79 9.64 -6.07 -10.89
N LEU A 80 9.18 -5.03 -10.19
CA LEU A 80 10.03 -4.24 -9.31
C LEU A 80 10.54 -5.04 -8.12
N ILE A 81 9.66 -5.75 -7.43
CA ILE A 81 10.02 -6.55 -6.25
C ILE A 81 11.05 -7.62 -6.62
N ILE A 82 10.85 -8.33 -7.73
CA ILE A 82 11.79 -9.34 -8.19
C ILE A 82 13.12 -8.70 -8.56
N ASN A 83 13.12 -7.57 -9.28
CA ASN A 83 14.35 -6.89 -9.68
C ASN A 83 15.18 -6.41 -8.49
N TYR A 84 14.52 -5.90 -7.43
CA TYR A 84 15.25 -5.37 -6.26
C TYR A 84 15.64 -6.45 -5.24
N PHE A 85 14.77 -7.44 -5.01
CA PHE A 85 14.95 -8.38 -3.91
C PHE A 85 15.32 -9.79 -4.36
N GLU A 86 15.18 -10.13 -5.66
CA GLU A 86 15.60 -11.42 -6.25
C GLU A 86 15.40 -12.64 -5.33
N LYS A 87 16.52 -13.24 -4.91
CA LYS A 87 16.55 -14.43 -4.05
C LYS A 87 16.01 -14.25 -2.64
N TYR A 88 15.76 -13.00 -2.22
CA TYR A 88 15.24 -12.72 -0.88
C TYR A 88 13.71 -12.70 -0.82
N THR A 89 13.02 -12.72 -1.93
CA THR A 89 11.55 -12.56 -1.99
C THR A 89 10.81 -13.56 -1.10
N SER A 90 11.24 -14.84 -1.06
CA SER A 90 10.61 -15.88 -0.23
C SER A 90 10.77 -15.66 1.29
N GLN A 91 11.67 -14.78 1.69
CA GLN A 91 11.95 -14.43 3.09
C GLN A 91 11.22 -13.13 3.51
N LEU A 92 10.59 -12.46 2.55
CA LEU A 92 9.84 -11.24 2.76
C LEU A 92 8.34 -11.52 2.81
N THR A 93 7.63 -10.74 3.57
CA THR A 93 6.19 -10.85 3.77
C THR A 93 5.49 -9.60 3.25
N LEU A 94 4.53 -9.76 2.34
CA LEU A 94 3.68 -8.67 1.88
C LEU A 94 2.65 -8.32 2.96
N PHE A 95 2.56 -7.05 3.29
CA PHE A 95 1.51 -6.49 4.14
C PHE A 95 0.81 -5.33 3.41
N CYS A 96 -0.45 -5.55 3.01
CA CYS A 96 -1.28 -4.47 2.48
C CYS A 96 -1.85 -3.66 3.63
N LEU A 97 -1.74 -2.33 3.58
CA LEU A 97 -2.34 -1.45 4.59
C LEU A 97 -3.86 -1.66 4.62
N PRO A 98 -4.42 -2.06 5.77
CA PRO A 98 -5.83 -2.43 5.84
C PRO A 98 -6.75 -1.26 5.53
N ALA A 99 -7.79 -1.52 4.73
CA ALA A 99 -8.85 -0.56 4.45
C ALA A 99 -9.72 -0.31 5.69
N SER A 100 -10.58 0.72 5.64
CA SER A 100 -11.41 1.13 6.78
C SER A 100 -12.43 0.10 7.24
N THR A 101 -12.87 -0.80 6.36
CA THR A 101 -13.81 -1.88 6.70
C THR A 101 -13.29 -3.23 6.22
N LYS A 102 -13.76 -4.31 6.84
CA LYS A 102 -13.44 -5.68 6.45
C LYS A 102 -13.80 -5.96 5.00
N ASP A 103 -14.99 -5.55 4.57
CA ASP A 103 -15.49 -5.83 3.23
C ASP A 103 -14.68 -5.06 2.17
N THR A 104 -14.39 -3.78 2.41
CA THR A 104 -13.53 -2.99 1.51
C THR A 104 -12.12 -3.57 1.45
N ASN A 105 -11.59 -4.03 2.58
CA ASN A 105 -10.27 -4.67 2.62
C ASN A 105 -10.24 -5.96 1.82
N TYR A 106 -11.28 -6.80 1.96
CA TYR A 106 -11.41 -8.05 1.22
C TYR A 106 -11.50 -7.78 -0.29
N LEU A 107 -12.41 -6.90 -0.72
CA LEU A 107 -12.57 -6.54 -2.13
C LEU A 107 -11.29 -5.99 -2.76
N ARG A 108 -10.54 -5.19 -2.03
CA ARG A 108 -9.33 -4.52 -2.53
C ARG A 108 -8.11 -5.42 -2.55
N TYR A 109 -7.90 -6.20 -1.49
CA TYR A 109 -6.59 -6.81 -1.26
C TYR A 109 -6.58 -8.35 -1.26
N TYR A 110 -7.72 -9.03 -1.17
CA TYR A 110 -7.73 -10.49 -1.12
C TYR A 110 -7.09 -11.11 -2.38
N GLU A 111 -7.67 -10.86 -3.53
CA GLU A 111 -7.14 -11.40 -4.80
C GLU A 111 -5.80 -10.76 -5.18
N PHE A 112 -5.63 -9.47 -4.93
CA PHE A 112 -4.39 -8.75 -5.18
C PHE A 112 -3.21 -9.38 -4.44
N SER A 113 -3.34 -9.61 -3.14
CA SER A 113 -2.24 -10.16 -2.33
C SER A 113 -1.89 -11.58 -2.76
N GLN A 114 -2.87 -12.41 -3.07
CA GLN A 114 -2.64 -13.77 -3.58
C GLN A 114 -1.91 -13.75 -4.92
N TYR A 115 -2.37 -12.93 -5.85
CA TYR A 115 -1.78 -12.83 -7.19
C TYR A 115 -0.34 -12.32 -7.13
N LEU A 116 -0.09 -11.25 -6.37
CA LEU A 116 1.25 -10.68 -6.20
C LEU A 116 2.21 -11.65 -5.52
N CYS A 117 1.79 -12.28 -4.43
CA CYS A 117 2.61 -13.26 -3.71
C CYS A 117 2.92 -14.50 -4.56
N LYS A 118 1.94 -15.00 -5.33
CA LYS A 118 2.16 -16.10 -6.27
C LYS A 118 3.21 -15.77 -7.33
N LYS A 119 3.23 -14.53 -7.83
CA LYS A 119 4.21 -14.08 -8.84
C LYS A 119 5.61 -13.85 -8.29
N THR A 120 5.71 -13.35 -7.07
CA THR A 120 6.98 -12.90 -6.49
C THR A 120 7.63 -13.92 -5.56
N GLY A 121 6.87 -14.86 -5.03
CA GLY A 121 7.30 -15.75 -3.96
C GLY A 121 7.25 -15.12 -2.56
N LEU A 122 6.70 -13.91 -2.41
CA LEU A 122 6.47 -13.29 -1.10
C LEU A 122 5.51 -14.14 -0.25
N GLN A 123 5.70 -14.11 1.07
CA GLN A 123 4.72 -14.63 2.01
C GLN A 123 3.51 -13.68 2.09
N ASN A 124 2.31 -14.23 2.18
CA ASN A 124 1.08 -13.44 2.23
C ASN A 124 0.58 -13.29 3.67
N SER A 125 0.55 -12.06 4.20
CA SER A 125 0.04 -11.80 5.55
C SER A 125 -1.46 -11.47 5.60
N PHE A 126 -2.16 -11.43 4.48
CA PHE A 126 -3.59 -11.06 4.45
C PHE A 126 -4.47 -11.84 5.44
N PRO A 127 -4.31 -13.20 5.61
CA PRO A 127 -5.12 -13.96 6.56
C PRO A 127 -4.86 -13.62 8.04
N HIS A 128 -3.78 -12.91 8.34
CA HIS A 128 -3.34 -12.57 9.70
C HIS A 128 -3.71 -11.16 10.13
N VAL A 129 -4.54 -10.47 9.33
CA VAL A 129 -5.16 -9.17 9.64
C VAL A 129 -6.62 -9.42 10.00
N LEU A 130 -6.96 -9.22 11.28
CA LEU A 130 -8.26 -9.55 11.84
C LEU A 130 -9.04 -8.26 12.13
N TYR A 131 -10.24 -8.13 11.57
CA TYR A 131 -11.15 -7.03 11.87
C TYR A 131 -12.02 -7.34 13.08
N ASP A 132 -12.13 -6.38 14.00
CA ASP A 132 -13.08 -6.44 15.10
C ASP A 132 -14.52 -6.31 14.57
N LYS A 133 -15.40 -7.29 14.91
CA LYS A 133 -16.80 -7.30 14.44
C LYS A 133 -17.68 -6.22 15.07
N ASP A 134 -17.25 -5.61 16.19
CA ASP A 134 -18.10 -4.84 17.10
C ASP A 134 -17.79 -3.33 17.15
N ARG A 135 -17.01 -2.77 16.21
CA ARG A 135 -16.76 -1.32 16.20
C ARG A 135 -17.42 -0.65 15.02
N GLU A 136 -18.48 0.10 15.30
CA GLU A 136 -18.98 1.13 14.39
C GLU A 136 -17.90 2.21 14.15
N PRO A 137 -17.80 2.75 12.92
CA PRO A 137 -16.86 3.84 12.64
C PRO A 137 -17.20 5.03 13.55
N SER A 138 -16.30 5.42 14.44
CA SER A 138 -16.52 6.62 15.26
C SER A 138 -16.40 7.87 14.38
N HIS A 139 -17.51 8.53 14.10
CA HIS A 139 -17.60 9.80 13.39
C HIS A 139 -17.22 11.01 14.25
N LEU A 140 -16.71 10.82 15.45
CA LEU A 140 -16.32 11.90 16.37
C LEU A 140 -14.80 11.97 16.42
N GLY A 141 -14.24 13.11 16.06
CA GLY A 141 -12.83 13.49 15.92
C GLY A 141 -11.89 13.11 17.07
N GLY A 142 -11.71 11.82 17.30
CA GLY A 142 -10.71 11.21 18.16
C GLY A 142 -9.60 10.55 17.32
N GLU A 143 -8.48 10.23 17.95
CA GLU A 143 -7.40 9.46 17.37
C GLU A 143 -7.96 8.30 16.52
N ARG A 144 -7.52 8.18 15.27
CA ARG A 144 -7.91 7.06 14.38
C ARG A 144 -7.48 5.74 15.03
N THR A 145 -8.34 5.19 15.86
CA THR A 145 -8.14 3.83 16.40
C THR A 145 -8.23 2.86 15.25
N MET A 146 -7.18 2.07 15.06
CA MET A 146 -7.19 1.00 14.07
C MET A 146 -8.32 0.02 14.41
N ASN A 147 -9.14 -0.30 13.42
CA ASN A 147 -10.27 -1.24 13.55
C ASN A 147 -9.88 -2.68 13.20
N TYR A 148 -8.59 -2.99 13.24
CA TYR A 148 -8.05 -4.33 13.00
C TYR A 148 -6.96 -4.68 14.02
N LYS A 149 -6.72 -5.97 14.16
CA LYS A 149 -5.68 -6.56 14.99
C LYS A 149 -4.79 -7.45 14.14
N LEU A 150 -3.57 -7.69 14.61
CA LEU A 150 -2.61 -8.60 13.98
C LEU A 150 -2.52 -9.88 14.79
N THR A 151 -2.36 -11.01 14.09
CA THR A 151 -1.93 -12.27 14.73
C THR A 151 -0.45 -12.15 15.07
N THR A 152 -0.14 -11.68 16.27
CA THR A 152 1.22 -11.28 16.72
C THR A 152 2.25 -12.38 16.48
N GLU A 153 1.90 -13.65 16.76
CA GLU A 153 2.78 -14.80 16.60
C GLU A 153 3.24 -14.98 15.14
N TYR A 154 2.37 -14.67 14.18
CA TYR A 154 2.72 -14.72 12.76
C TYR A 154 3.75 -13.68 12.39
N PHE A 155 3.63 -12.46 12.93
CA PHE A 155 4.50 -11.34 12.55
C PHE A 155 5.85 -11.33 13.25
N SER A 156 6.02 -12.07 14.32
CA SER A 156 7.29 -12.13 15.07
C SER A 156 8.46 -12.57 14.18
N GLY A 157 9.49 -11.74 14.10
CA GLY A 157 10.69 -11.97 13.28
C GLY A 157 10.51 -11.81 11.76
N LYS A 158 9.34 -11.39 11.27
CA LYS A 158 9.10 -11.20 9.84
C LYS A 158 9.74 -9.91 9.31
N LEU A 159 10.22 -9.98 8.08
CA LEU A 159 10.63 -8.80 7.30
C LEU A 159 9.49 -8.41 6.36
N ILE A 160 8.99 -7.20 6.51
CA ILE A 160 7.74 -6.76 5.88
C ILE A 160 8.02 -5.79 4.74
N ILE A 161 7.38 -6.06 3.60
CA ILE A 161 7.16 -5.10 2.53
C ILE A 161 5.72 -4.58 2.67
N LEU A 162 5.59 -3.27 2.92
CA LEU A 162 4.28 -2.61 2.95
C LEU A 162 3.78 -2.33 1.53
N PHE A 163 2.47 -2.39 1.35
CA PHE A 163 1.80 -1.90 0.15
C PHE A 163 0.58 -1.06 0.51
N ASP A 164 0.43 0.09 -0.16
CA ASP A 164 -0.79 0.91 -0.11
C ASP A 164 -1.06 1.54 -1.48
N ASP A 165 -2.26 2.06 -1.69
CA ASP A 165 -2.64 2.67 -2.96
C ASP A 165 -1.96 4.03 -3.18
N ILE A 166 -2.03 4.96 -2.23
CA ILE A 166 -1.46 6.30 -2.36
C ILE A 166 -0.67 6.70 -1.12
N LEU A 167 0.58 7.11 -1.31
CA LEU A 167 1.34 7.81 -0.29
C LEU A 167 0.97 9.30 -0.28
N THR A 168 0.23 9.73 0.74
CA THR A 168 -0.11 11.14 0.99
C THR A 168 0.82 11.74 2.03
N THR A 169 0.38 11.84 3.29
CA THR A 169 1.19 12.31 4.42
C THR A 169 2.11 11.22 5.02
N GLY A 170 1.77 9.95 4.80
CA GLY A 170 2.47 8.82 5.40
C GLY A 170 2.03 8.49 6.84
N THR A 171 1.02 9.16 7.39
CA THR A 171 0.55 8.92 8.76
C THR A 171 0.08 7.47 8.96
N SER A 172 -0.75 6.94 8.06
CA SER A 172 -1.22 5.55 8.13
C SER A 172 -0.07 4.55 8.03
N VAL A 173 0.91 4.86 7.19
CA VAL A 173 2.13 4.05 7.04
C VAL A 173 2.93 4.03 8.34
N ALA A 174 3.11 5.18 8.99
CA ALA A 174 3.83 5.30 10.26
C ALA A 174 3.13 4.50 11.38
N GLN A 175 1.81 4.65 11.51
CA GLN A 175 1.02 3.91 12.49
C GLN A 175 1.08 2.38 12.24
N THR A 176 1.00 1.95 10.98
CA THR A 176 1.10 0.53 10.61
C THR A 176 2.49 -0.01 10.92
N LYS A 177 3.55 0.75 10.63
CA LYS A 177 4.92 0.38 11.00
C LYS A 177 5.04 0.14 12.50
N GLU A 178 4.58 1.08 13.31
CA GLU A 178 4.63 0.97 14.77
C GLU A 178 3.89 -0.29 15.28
N LEU A 179 2.71 -0.57 14.73
CA LEU A 179 1.93 -1.77 15.09
C LEU A 179 2.66 -3.06 14.73
N LEU A 180 3.25 -3.15 13.54
CA LEU A 180 4.01 -4.31 13.09
C LEU A 180 5.30 -4.51 13.92
N GLU A 181 6.00 -3.44 14.25
CA GLU A 181 7.20 -3.49 15.08
C GLU A 181 6.88 -3.91 16.52
N LYS A 182 5.74 -3.48 17.08
CA LYS A 182 5.22 -3.99 18.37
C LYS A 182 4.89 -5.48 18.31
N ALA A 183 4.49 -6.01 17.16
CA ALA A 183 4.29 -7.45 16.95
C ALA A 183 5.60 -8.20 16.64
N GLY A 184 6.76 -7.56 16.73
CA GLY A 184 8.07 -8.17 16.52
C GLY A 184 8.50 -8.29 15.06
N ALA A 185 7.79 -7.66 14.13
CA ALA A 185 8.19 -7.59 12.72
C ALA A 185 9.15 -6.40 12.48
N ARG A 186 9.79 -6.38 11.31
CA ARG A 186 10.56 -5.23 10.82
C ARG A 186 10.10 -4.83 9.45
N VAL A 187 9.74 -3.55 9.27
CA VAL A 187 9.36 -3.00 7.97
C VAL A 187 10.63 -2.57 7.23
N VAL A 188 10.89 -3.19 6.07
CA VAL A 188 12.12 -2.99 5.29
C VAL A 188 11.93 -2.17 4.03
N ALA A 189 10.73 -2.14 3.47
CA ALA A 189 10.39 -1.33 2.30
C ALA A 189 8.89 -1.08 2.21
N ALA A 190 8.50 -0.10 1.40
CA ALA A 190 7.10 0.14 1.04
C ALA A 190 6.94 0.38 -0.46
N PHE A 191 5.81 -0.04 -1.01
CA PHE A 191 5.42 0.20 -2.39
C PHE A 191 4.05 0.86 -2.45
N PHE A 192 3.89 1.78 -3.39
CA PHE A 192 2.65 2.51 -3.61
C PHE A 192 2.29 2.51 -5.09
N ILE A 193 0.99 2.51 -5.42
CA ILE A 193 0.56 2.78 -6.80
C ILE A 193 0.98 4.18 -7.17
N ALA A 194 0.78 5.15 -6.26
CA ALA A 194 1.18 6.52 -6.53
C ALA A 194 1.57 7.29 -5.26
N LYS A 195 2.39 8.31 -5.43
CA LYS A 195 2.70 9.32 -4.41
C LYS A 195 2.03 10.63 -4.78
N THR A 196 1.36 11.26 -3.82
CA THR A 196 0.77 12.59 -4.03
C THR A 196 1.84 13.61 -4.34
N TYR A 197 1.65 14.31 -5.46
CA TYR A 197 2.46 15.46 -5.83
C TYR A 197 2.24 16.58 -4.80
N LYS A 198 3.32 17.10 -4.22
CA LYS A 198 3.27 18.31 -3.39
C LYS A 198 3.77 19.46 -4.27
N MET A 199 2.92 20.45 -4.54
CA MET A 199 3.43 21.72 -5.07
C MET A 199 4.44 22.27 -4.05
N GLN A 200 5.65 22.51 -4.49
CA GLN A 200 6.59 23.32 -3.72
C GLN A 200 5.98 24.73 -3.72
N ASN A 201 5.55 25.19 -2.56
CA ASN A 201 5.24 26.61 -2.39
C ASN A 201 6.58 27.34 -2.56
N GLU A 202 6.71 28.07 -3.66
CA GLU A 202 7.76 29.06 -3.85
C GLU A 202 7.68 30.17 -2.79
#